data_4f63c9373a7ec26ac86b5def01a04fc2
#
_entry.id   4f63c9373a7ec26ac86b5def01a04fc2
#
_cell.length_a   1.000
_cell.length_b   1.000
_cell.length_c   1.000
_cell.angle_alpha   90.00
_cell.angle_beta   90.00
_cell.angle_gamma   90.00
#
_symmetry.space_group_name_H-M   'P 1'
#
loop_
_entity.id
_entity.type
_entity.pdbx_description
1 polymer ?
#
loop_
_entity_poly.entity_id
_entity_poly.type
_entity_poly.pdbx_seq_one_letter_code
_entity_poly.pdbx_strand_id
1 'polypeptide(L)'
;MELGIGIGWRPEIADTVERLPGLDWVEVVAENVCPGHLPDSLARLRERGVRVVPHGVSLGLGGAERPSPRRLADLAARAEALGSPLVTEHIAFVRAGGELTASPALEAGHLLPVPRTRDALAVLCENVRIAQDSLPVPLALENIAALVAWPGEEMTEGRFLAELVERTGVRLLIDVANLHTNRVNRGEDPYTALDELPVEAIAYVHVAGGIERDGVWHDTHAHPVTRPVLDILAGLRARVAPPGVLLERDDDFPPPEELAAELTVIRETLSTAGASAPVRPAPRKPAGASAPSAQPADGATAAAAGPGAGPAPPHGTPPGPAAAPARARVGIAQASLLSALVAGTPAPTGFDVARLRVQSRALVAKRAGVVARVAPELPDILGSGYRPAFVAYARFRPLRDSYRRDALDFAEHLLAEGRPDDEEARRRLTLWWTERAAPEPPRRGARLVHAVRRVLAGAGR
;
A
#
# COMPACT_ATOMS: atom_id res chain seq x y z
N MET A 1 14.10 -17.89 -2.34
CA MET A 1 14.70 -16.92 -3.28
C MET A 1 15.36 -15.86 -2.45
N GLU A 2 16.61 -15.54 -2.71
CA GLU A 2 17.34 -14.50 -1.98
C GLU A 2 17.31 -13.21 -2.81
N LEU A 3 16.88 -12.11 -2.20
CA LEU A 3 16.79 -10.78 -2.83
C LEU A 3 18.00 -9.90 -2.50
N GLY A 4 18.56 -10.02 -1.27
CA GLY A 4 19.67 -9.17 -0.81
C GLY A 4 19.22 -7.79 -0.33
N ILE A 5 20.02 -6.76 -0.59
CA ILE A 5 19.74 -5.38 -0.14
C ILE A 5 19.17 -4.57 -1.29
N GLY A 6 18.04 -3.92 -1.04
CA GLY A 6 17.30 -3.11 -2.00
C GLY A 6 16.96 -1.72 -1.50
N ILE A 7 16.42 -0.92 -2.42
CA ILE A 7 15.89 0.42 -2.15
C ILE A 7 14.60 0.64 -2.95
N GLY A 8 13.68 1.43 -2.38
CA GLY A 8 12.52 1.94 -3.09
C GLY A 8 12.95 2.83 -4.27
N TRP A 9 12.61 2.43 -5.50
CA TRP A 9 12.81 3.27 -6.68
C TRP A 9 11.67 4.28 -6.78
N ARG A 10 12.04 5.54 -6.90
CA ARG A 10 11.10 6.63 -7.16
C ARG A 10 11.64 7.46 -8.34
N PRO A 11 10.77 8.03 -9.19
CA PRO A 11 11.23 8.84 -10.35
C PRO A 11 12.20 9.94 -9.96
N GLU A 12 11.99 10.57 -8.81
CA GLU A 12 12.76 11.72 -8.30
C GLU A 12 14.21 11.36 -7.99
N ILE A 13 14.48 10.11 -7.63
CA ILE A 13 15.83 9.61 -7.31
C ILE A 13 16.31 8.52 -8.26
N ALA A 14 15.67 8.36 -9.41
CA ALA A 14 15.98 7.30 -10.37
C ALA A 14 17.47 7.26 -10.74
N ASP A 15 18.07 8.41 -11.07
CA ASP A 15 19.48 8.55 -11.41
C ASP A 15 20.41 8.23 -10.23
N THR A 16 19.99 8.55 -9.01
CA THR A 16 20.74 8.22 -7.80
C THR A 16 20.72 6.72 -7.57
N VAL A 17 19.54 6.09 -7.59
CA VAL A 17 19.38 4.64 -7.40
C VAL A 17 20.20 3.85 -8.43
N GLU A 18 20.22 4.30 -9.68
CA GLU A 18 21.00 3.65 -10.72
C GLU A 18 22.52 3.65 -10.45
N ARG A 19 23.02 4.67 -9.74
CA ARG A 19 24.45 4.82 -9.39
C ARG A 19 24.84 4.24 -8.03
N LEU A 20 23.86 3.92 -7.16
CA LEU A 20 24.15 3.35 -5.84
C LEU A 20 24.89 2.00 -5.96
N PRO A 21 26.01 1.82 -5.26
CA PRO A 21 26.75 0.57 -5.30
C PRO A 21 26.09 -0.52 -4.45
N GLY A 22 26.23 -1.76 -4.88
CA GLY A 22 25.83 -2.93 -4.09
C GLY A 22 24.32 -3.05 -3.87
N LEU A 23 23.52 -2.56 -4.82
CA LEU A 23 22.09 -2.85 -4.86
C LEU A 23 21.85 -4.17 -5.60
N ASP A 24 21.10 -5.06 -4.94
CA ASP A 24 20.72 -6.36 -5.51
C ASP A 24 19.34 -6.28 -6.19
N TRP A 25 18.48 -5.37 -5.73
CA TRP A 25 17.13 -5.21 -6.23
C TRP A 25 16.54 -3.83 -5.90
N VAL A 26 15.45 -3.51 -6.57
CA VAL A 26 14.63 -2.31 -6.31
C VAL A 26 13.16 -2.65 -6.23
N GLU A 27 12.42 -1.85 -5.48
CA GLU A 27 10.98 -1.90 -5.42
C GLU A 27 10.38 -0.67 -6.09
N VAL A 28 9.28 -0.86 -6.81
CA VAL A 28 8.53 0.22 -7.46
C VAL A 28 7.09 0.21 -6.99
N VAL A 29 6.50 1.38 -6.77
CA VAL A 29 5.04 1.48 -6.59
C VAL A 29 4.39 0.99 -7.88
N ALA A 30 3.65 -0.11 -7.78
CA ALA A 30 3.08 -0.79 -8.94
C ALA A 30 2.22 0.14 -9.80
N GLU A 31 1.42 1.00 -9.17
CA GLU A 31 0.52 1.94 -9.83
C GLU A 31 1.23 3.00 -10.67
N ASN A 32 2.51 3.25 -10.40
CA ASN A 32 3.33 4.20 -11.15
C ASN A 32 4.02 3.57 -12.38
N VAL A 33 3.89 2.26 -12.57
CA VAL A 33 4.48 1.53 -13.71
C VAL A 33 3.44 1.33 -14.81
N CYS A 34 3.78 1.76 -16.03
CA CYS A 34 3.02 1.44 -17.24
C CYS A 34 3.66 0.24 -17.94
N PRO A 35 2.99 -0.92 -18.06
CA PRO A 35 3.57 -2.12 -18.67
C PRO A 35 4.09 -1.90 -20.10
N GLY A 36 3.42 -1.04 -20.88
CA GLY A 36 3.81 -0.73 -22.26
C GLY A 36 4.92 0.32 -22.39
N HIS A 37 5.37 0.94 -21.29
CA HIS A 37 6.38 1.98 -21.30
C HIS A 37 7.09 2.03 -19.95
N LEU A 38 8.12 1.20 -19.80
CA LEU A 38 8.96 1.22 -18.61
C LEU A 38 9.90 2.43 -18.64
N PRO A 39 10.15 3.10 -17.49
CA PRO A 39 11.19 4.11 -17.39
C PRO A 39 12.57 3.56 -17.78
N ASP A 40 13.36 4.35 -18.53
CA ASP A 40 14.67 3.93 -19.04
C ASP A 40 15.63 3.49 -17.92
N SER A 41 15.58 4.18 -16.76
CA SER A 41 16.39 3.81 -15.59
C SER A 41 16.06 2.41 -15.05
N LEU A 42 14.78 2.01 -15.04
CA LEU A 42 14.38 0.65 -14.65
C LEU A 42 14.82 -0.38 -15.70
N ALA A 43 14.75 -0.04 -16.98
CA ALA A 43 15.25 -0.90 -18.04
C ALA A 43 16.75 -1.17 -17.88
N ARG A 44 17.57 -0.10 -17.67
CA ARG A 44 19.03 -0.24 -17.44
C ARG A 44 19.37 -0.99 -16.17
N LEU A 45 18.63 -0.82 -15.07
CA LEU A 45 18.81 -1.59 -13.84
C LEU A 45 18.61 -3.09 -14.11
N ARG A 46 17.53 -3.45 -14.83
CA ARG A 46 17.23 -4.83 -15.20
C ARG A 46 18.31 -5.44 -16.11
N GLU A 47 18.80 -4.70 -17.09
CA GLU A 47 19.91 -5.12 -17.97
C GLU A 47 21.19 -5.45 -17.18
N ARG A 48 21.41 -4.76 -16.05
CA ARG A 48 22.50 -5.02 -15.11
C ARG A 48 22.21 -6.17 -14.13
N GLY A 49 21.07 -6.85 -14.25
CA GLY A 49 20.68 -7.96 -13.39
C GLY A 49 20.01 -7.56 -12.06
N VAL A 50 19.72 -6.27 -11.85
CA VAL A 50 18.99 -5.80 -10.68
C VAL A 50 17.53 -6.21 -10.82
N ARG A 51 16.99 -6.91 -9.83
CA ARG A 51 15.58 -7.34 -9.83
C ARG A 51 14.67 -6.16 -9.52
N VAL A 52 13.46 -6.16 -10.10
CA VAL A 52 12.44 -5.15 -9.83
C VAL A 52 11.19 -5.83 -9.30
N VAL A 53 10.74 -5.41 -8.12
CA VAL A 53 9.53 -5.94 -7.46
C VAL A 53 8.45 -4.85 -7.47
N PRO A 54 7.26 -5.10 -8.05
CA PRO A 54 6.14 -4.17 -7.93
C PRO A 54 5.44 -4.34 -6.58
N HIS A 55 5.26 -3.22 -5.90
CA HIS A 55 4.56 -3.10 -4.63
C HIS A 55 3.23 -2.36 -4.85
N GLY A 56 2.11 -3.04 -4.64
CA GLY A 56 0.77 -2.51 -4.84
C GLY A 56 0.26 -1.76 -3.62
N VAL A 57 -0.54 -0.72 -3.87
CA VAL A 57 -1.14 0.12 -2.82
C VAL A 57 -2.66 0.28 -3.00
N SER A 58 -3.25 -0.40 -3.97
CA SER A 58 -4.62 -0.10 -4.41
C SER A 58 -5.60 -1.27 -4.41
N LEU A 59 -5.17 -2.51 -4.25
CA LEU A 59 -6.09 -3.65 -4.22
C LEU A 59 -7.04 -3.56 -3.04
N GLY A 60 -6.52 -3.22 -1.85
CA GLY A 60 -7.31 -3.11 -0.63
C GLY A 60 -7.85 -4.47 -0.19
N LEU A 61 -6.98 -5.49 -0.16
CA LEU A 61 -7.34 -6.89 0.14
C LEU A 61 -8.02 -7.08 1.49
N GLY A 62 -7.75 -6.18 2.46
CA GLY A 62 -8.42 -6.15 3.77
C GLY A 62 -9.83 -5.57 3.73
N GLY A 63 -10.30 -5.08 2.58
CA GLY A 63 -11.65 -4.59 2.40
C GLY A 63 -12.72 -5.68 2.42
N ALA A 64 -13.93 -5.31 2.81
CA ALA A 64 -15.06 -6.23 2.80
C ALA A 64 -15.47 -6.64 1.37
N GLU A 65 -15.24 -5.84 0.36
CA GLU A 65 -15.48 -6.19 -1.03
C GLU A 65 -14.40 -7.15 -1.56
N ARG A 66 -14.78 -7.95 -2.57
CA ARG A 66 -13.80 -8.76 -3.29
C ARG A 66 -12.86 -7.86 -4.09
N PRO A 67 -11.59 -8.27 -4.27
CA PRO A 67 -10.65 -7.50 -5.06
C PRO A 67 -11.14 -7.38 -6.52
N SER A 68 -10.96 -6.19 -7.10
CA SER A 68 -11.39 -5.91 -8.47
C SER A 68 -10.60 -6.76 -9.48
N PRO A 69 -11.28 -7.54 -10.37
CA PRO A 69 -10.60 -8.31 -11.41
C PRO A 69 -9.71 -7.43 -12.31
N ARG A 70 -10.15 -6.21 -12.60
CA ARG A 70 -9.36 -5.27 -13.41
C ARG A 70 -8.06 -4.87 -12.70
N ARG A 71 -8.12 -4.52 -11.40
CA ARG A 71 -6.92 -4.14 -10.64
C ARG A 71 -5.95 -5.31 -10.49
N LEU A 72 -6.47 -6.53 -10.34
CA LEU A 72 -5.66 -7.75 -10.31
C LEU A 72 -4.97 -7.98 -11.66
N ALA A 73 -5.70 -7.85 -12.77
CA ALA A 73 -5.12 -7.96 -14.12
C ALA A 73 -4.07 -6.86 -14.38
N ASP A 74 -4.31 -5.63 -13.92
CA ASP A 74 -3.35 -4.53 -14.03
C ASP A 74 -2.06 -4.82 -13.23
N LEU A 75 -2.15 -5.41 -12.03
CA LEU A 75 -0.99 -5.79 -11.23
C LEU A 75 -0.24 -6.99 -11.86
N ALA A 76 -0.96 -7.98 -12.37
CA ALA A 76 -0.38 -9.11 -13.09
C ALA A 76 0.42 -8.65 -14.31
N ALA A 77 -0.14 -7.77 -15.13
CA ALA A 77 0.55 -7.22 -16.30
C ALA A 77 1.83 -6.46 -15.92
N ARG A 78 1.84 -5.76 -14.78
CA ARG A 78 3.04 -5.10 -14.27
C ARG A 78 4.11 -6.10 -13.82
N ALA A 79 3.70 -7.15 -13.12
CA ALA A 79 4.63 -8.21 -12.70
C ALA A 79 5.29 -8.89 -13.90
N GLU A 80 4.52 -9.19 -14.95
CA GLU A 80 5.02 -9.76 -16.21
C GLU A 80 5.96 -8.80 -16.93
N ALA A 81 5.57 -7.53 -17.11
CA ALA A 81 6.39 -6.53 -17.78
C ALA A 81 7.74 -6.29 -17.07
N LEU A 82 7.75 -6.38 -15.76
CA LEU A 82 8.96 -6.25 -14.95
C LEU A 82 9.77 -7.55 -14.86
N GLY A 83 9.20 -8.69 -15.24
CA GLY A 83 9.82 -10.01 -15.00
C GLY A 83 10.03 -10.26 -13.51
N SER A 84 9.10 -9.79 -12.68
CA SER A 84 9.24 -9.81 -11.24
C SER A 84 9.12 -11.22 -10.68
N PRO A 85 9.91 -11.58 -9.65
CA PRO A 85 9.81 -12.87 -9.00
C PRO A 85 8.63 -13.00 -8.02
N LEU A 86 8.05 -11.88 -7.59
CA LEU A 86 6.87 -11.80 -6.71
C LEU A 86 6.22 -10.42 -6.85
N VAL A 87 5.03 -10.27 -6.30
CA VAL A 87 4.37 -8.99 -6.09
C VAL A 87 4.01 -8.82 -4.62
N THR A 88 3.92 -7.59 -4.18
CA THR A 88 3.50 -7.28 -2.81
C THR A 88 2.30 -6.35 -2.79
N GLU A 89 1.56 -6.39 -1.69
CA GLU A 89 0.40 -5.55 -1.39
C GLU A 89 0.20 -5.47 0.13
N HIS A 90 -0.68 -4.58 0.58
CA HIS A 90 -0.89 -4.31 2.00
C HIS A 90 -2.07 -5.08 2.60
N ILE A 91 -1.96 -5.41 3.88
CA ILE A 91 -3.08 -5.88 4.71
C ILE A 91 -3.89 -4.67 5.17
N ALA A 92 -4.57 -4.06 4.22
CA ALA A 92 -5.30 -2.82 4.45
C ALA A 92 -6.62 -2.78 3.66
N PHE A 93 -7.52 -1.92 4.08
CA PHE A 93 -8.61 -1.49 3.22
C PHE A 93 -8.42 -0.03 2.82
N VAL A 94 -8.86 0.31 1.61
CA VAL A 94 -8.72 1.64 1.02
C VAL A 94 -10.07 2.21 0.61
N ARG A 95 -11.09 1.38 0.58
CA ARG A 95 -12.48 1.69 0.19
C ARG A 95 -13.46 0.97 1.09
N ALA A 96 -14.63 1.56 1.29
CA ALA A 96 -15.75 0.93 1.97
C ALA A 96 -17.07 1.57 1.54
N GLY A 97 -18.19 0.94 1.84
CA GLY A 97 -19.50 1.36 1.36
C GLY A 97 -19.94 0.56 0.12
N GLY A 98 -20.76 1.17 -0.73
CA GLY A 98 -21.25 0.54 -1.95
C GLY A 98 -22.43 -0.42 -1.74
N GLU A 99 -22.61 -1.33 -2.68
CA GLU A 99 -23.77 -2.24 -2.74
C GLU A 99 -23.86 -3.17 -1.52
N LEU A 100 -22.70 -3.65 -1.05
CA LEU A 100 -22.64 -4.58 0.11
C LEU A 100 -23.28 -4.00 1.37
N THR A 101 -23.21 -2.69 1.56
CA THR A 101 -23.70 -2.00 2.77
C THR A 101 -24.86 -1.07 2.48
N ALA A 102 -25.33 -1.01 1.24
CA ALA A 102 -26.37 -0.09 0.78
C ALA A 102 -26.09 1.38 1.17
N SER A 103 -24.82 1.77 1.11
CA SER A 103 -24.32 3.10 1.46
C SER A 103 -23.48 3.68 0.33
N PRO A 104 -23.19 4.99 0.31
CA PRO A 104 -22.27 5.55 -0.68
C PRO A 104 -20.91 4.85 -0.64
N ALA A 105 -20.34 4.54 -1.81
CA ALA A 105 -18.96 4.09 -1.90
C ALA A 105 -18.02 5.25 -1.53
N LEU A 106 -17.08 5.00 -0.63
CA LEU A 106 -16.12 5.95 -0.12
C LEU A 106 -14.70 5.46 -0.35
N GLU A 107 -13.82 6.39 -0.65
CA GLU A 107 -12.37 6.15 -0.76
C GLU A 107 -11.62 6.87 0.38
N ALA A 108 -10.69 6.15 1.02
CA ALA A 108 -9.84 6.72 2.04
C ALA A 108 -8.73 7.61 1.44
N GLY A 109 -8.27 7.27 0.23
CA GLY A 109 -7.05 7.84 -0.36
C GLY A 109 -5.77 7.46 0.41
N HIS A 110 -5.86 6.44 1.27
CA HIS A 110 -4.79 5.93 2.11
C HIS A 110 -5.13 4.50 2.58
N LEU A 111 -4.12 3.80 3.06
CA LEU A 111 -4.24 2.50 3.70
C LEU A 111 -4.86 2.65 5.09
N LEU A 112 -5.87 1.87 5.40
CA LEU A 112 -6.50 1.83 6.71
C LEU A 112 -6.39 0.42 7.32
N PRO A 113 -6.21 0.31 8.64
CA PRO A 113 -6.01 -0.97 9.31
C PRO A 113 -7.27 -1.83 9.25
N VAL A 114 -7.06 -3.13 9.07
CA VAL A 114 -8.09 -4.16 9.14
C VAL A 114 -8.35 -4.51 10.61
N PRO A 115 -9.60 -4.72 11.06
CA PRO A 115 -9.85 -5.22 12.40
C PRO A 115 -9.26 -6.64 12.55
N ARG A 116 -8.53 -6.90 13.62
CA ARG A 116 -7.92 -8.21 13.89
C ARG A 116 -8.92 -9.15 14.55
N THR A 117 -10.02 -9.43 13.81
CA THR A 117 -11.12 -10.31 14.21
C THR A 117 -11.18 -11.55 13.31
N ARG A 118 -11.85 -12.59 13.77
CA ARG A 118 -12.06 -13.83 12.99
C ARG A 118 -12.85 -13.57 11.71
N ASP A 119 -13.81 -12.66 11.75
CA ASP A 119 -14.59 -12.26 10.57
C ASP A 119 -13.73 -11.59 9.52
N ALA A 120 -12.91 -10.61 9.93
CA ALA A 120 -12.01 -9.90 9.01
C ALA A 120 -10.94 -10.83 8.44
N LEU A 121 -10.40 -11.73 9.27
CA LEU A 121 -9.46 -12.74 8.81
C LEU A 121 -10.08 -13.68 7.77
N ALA A 122 -11.31 -14.12 7.98
CA ALA A 122 -12.02 -14.99 7.02
C ALA A 122 -12.23 -14.27 5.67
N VAL A 123 -12.60 -12.98 5.70
CA VAL A 123 -12.76 -12.15 4.51
C VAL A 123 -11.42 -11.94 3.80
N LEU A 124 -10.38 -11.59 4.55
CA LEU A 124 -9.03 -11.40 4.02
C LEU A 124 -8.50 -12.68 3.36
N CYS A 125 -8.66 -13.84 4.01
CA CYS A 125 -8.25 -15.13 3.44
C CYS A 125 -8.94 -15.43 2.10
N GLU A 126 -10.24 -15.11 1.95
CA GLU A 126 -10.94 -15.26 0.67
C GLU A 126 -10.37 -14.32 -0.38
N ASN A 127 -10.18 -13.03 -0.03
CA ASN A 127 -9.64 -12.03 -0.96
C ASN A 127 -8.20 -12.37 -1.39
N VAL A 128 -7.38 -12.87 -0.48
CA VAL A 128 -6.00 -13.29 -0.76
C VAL A 128 -5.98 -14.47 -1.74
N ARG A 129 -6.83 -15.48 -1.56
CA ARG A 129 -6.91 -16.59 -2.50
C ARG A 129 -7.31 -16.14 -3.90
N ILE A 130 -8.32 -15.23 -4.00
CA ILE A 130 -8.71 -14.65 -5.29
C ILE A 130 -7.52 -13.94 -5.95
N ALA A 131 -6.73 -13.20 -5.17
CA ALA A 131 -5.54 -12.52 -5.69
C ALA A 131 -4.45 -13.51 -6.11
N GLN A 132 -4.15 -14.52 -5.30
CA GLN A 132 -3.18 -15.56 -5.62
C GLN A 132 -3.54 -16.33 -6.91
N ASP A 133 -4.82 -16.65 -7.09
CA ASP A 133 -5.33 -17.33 -8.29
C ASP A 133 -5.23 -16.47 -9.56
N SER A 134 -5.16 -15.14 -9.40
CA SER A 134 -5.14 -14.17 -10.50
C SER A 134 -3.74 -13.68 -10.86
N LEU A 135 -2.75 -13.89 -10.00
CA LEU A 135 -1.39 -13.37 -10.17
C LEU A 135 -0.45 -14.42 -10.74
N PRO A 136 0.46 -14.07 -11.70
CA PRO A 136 1.37 -15.01 -12.33
C PRO A 136 2.55 -15.39 -11.45
N VAL A 137 2.75 -14.69 -10.32
CA VAL A 137 3.86 -14.86 -9.40
C VAL A 137 3.36 -14.86 -7.95
N PRO A 138 4.14 -15.37 -6.98
CA PRO A 138 3.76 -15.35 -5.57
C PRO A 138 3.41 -13.95 -5.06
N LEU A 139 2.39 -13.88 -4.21
CA LEU A 139 1.98 -12.67 -3.48
C LEU A 139 2.61 -12.69 -2.08
N ALA A 140 3.12 -11.52 -1.64
CA ALA A 140 3.42 -11.27 -0.24
C ALA A 140 2.61 -10.08 0.29
N LEU A 141 2.26 -10.11 1.57
CA LEU A 141 1.40 -9.09 2.18
C LEU A 141 2.11 -8.39 3.32
N GLU A 142 1.97 -7.08 3.33
CA GLU A 142 2.61 -6.19 4.26
C GLU A 142 1.70 -5.87 5.46
N ASN A 143 2.29 -5.93 6.67
CA ASN A 143 1.71 -5.32 7.85
C ASN A 143 1.77 -3.79 7.75
N ILE A 144 0.78 -3.09 8.32
CA ILE A 144 0.69 -1.64 8.18
C ILE A 144 0.81 -0.90 9.51
N ALA A 145 1.28 0.34 9.42
CA ALA A 145 1.19 1.30 10.51
C ALA A 145 -0.28 1.65 10.81
N ALA A 146 -0.65 1.68 12.09
CA ALA A 146 -2.00 2.01 12.51
C ALA A 146 -2.01 3.07 13.63
N LEU A 147 -2.68 4.19 13.37
CA LEU A 147 -2.92 5.21 14.40
C LEU A 147 -4.09 4.84 15.30
N VAL A 148 -5.08 4.15 14.76
CA VAL A 148 -6.32 3.77 15.47
C VAL A 148 -6.39 2.27 15.68
N ALA A 149 -6.83 1.85 16.87
CA ALA A 149 -7.18 0.47 17.17
C ALA A 149 -8.66 0.24 16.91
N TRP A 150 -9.00 -0.93 16.37
CA TRP A 150 -10.39 -1.35 16.27
C TRP A 150 -10.91 -1.80 17.64
N PRO A 151 -12.13 -1.41 18.01
CA PRO A 151 -12.74 -1.97 19.20
C PRO A 151 -13.05 -3.46 19.01
N GLY A 152 -12.79 -4.28 20.03
CA GLY A 152 -13.11 -5.69 20.00
C GLY A 152 -12.14 -6.53 19.15
N GLU A 153 -10.89 -6.11 18.97
CA GLU A 153 -9.86 -6.99 18.38
C GLU A 153 -9.72 -8.28 19.20
N GLU A 154 -9.61 -9.40 18.50
CA GLU A 154 -9.64 -10.75 19.09
C GLU A 154 -8.24 -11.40 19.13
N MET A 155 -7.27 -10.81 18.43
CA MET A 155 -5.92 -11.35 18.33
C MET A 155 -4.86 -10.25 18.17
N THR A 156 -3.62 -10.59 18.52
CA THR A 156 -2.44 -9.77 18.29
C THR A 156 -2.14 -9.68 16.79
N GLU A 157 -1.28 -8.75 16.40
CA GLU A 157 -0.84 -8.63 15.00
C GLU A 157 -0.11 -9.88 14.53
N GLY A 158 0.88 -10.36 15.32
CA GLY A 158 1.64 -11.55 14.95
C GLY A 158 0.76 -12.79 14.78
N ARG A 159 -0.21 -13.00 15.69
CA ARG A 159 -1.15 -14.11 15.59
C ARG A 159 -2.09 -13.97 14.38
N PHE A 160 -2.58 -12.78 14.08
CA PHE A 160 -3.40 -12.52 12.89
C PHE A 160 -2.65 -12.89 11.60
N LEU A 161 -1.37 -12.48 11.50
CA LEU A 161 -0.51 -12.80 10.37
C LEU A 161 -0.19 -14.30 10.30
N ALA A 162 0.07 -14.95 11.43
CA ALA A 162 0.33 -16.38 11.48
C ALA A 162 -0.89 -17.20 10.99
N GLU A 163 -2.10 -16.87 11.46
CA GLU A 163 -3.32 -17.54 11.01
C GLU A 163 -3.61 -17.24 9.53
N LEU A 164 -3.30 -16.04 9.03
CA LEU A 164 -3.43 -15.71 7.62
C LEU A 164 -2.53 -16.60 6.75
N VAL A 165 -1.25 -16.73 7.11
CA VAL A 165 -0.28 -17.60 6.41
C VAL A 165 -0.71 -19.06 6.48
N GLU A 166 -1.08 -19.56 7.65
CA GLU A 166 -1.54 -20.94 7.82
C GLU A 166 -2.73 -21.28 6.90
N ARG A 167 -3.67 -20.34 6.74
CA ARG A 167 -4.90 -20.58 5.97
C ARG A 167 -4.73 -20.36 4.46
N THR A 168 -3.78 -19.54 4.02
CA THR A 168 -3.67 -19.13 2.60
C THR A 168 -2.35 -19.51 1.94
N GLY A 169 -1.30 -19.81 2.73
CA GLY A 169 0.05 -19.99 2.22
C GLY A 169 0.67 -18.72 1.66
N VAL A 170 0.05 -17.54 1.89
CA VAL A 170 0.59 -16.25 1.42
C VAL A 170 1.91 -15.95 2.10
N ARG A 171 2.82 -15.27 1.40
CA ARG A 171 4.06 -14.78 2.00
C ARG A 171 3.81 -13.46 2.75
N LEU A 172 4.78 -13.08 3.57
CA LEU A 172 4.75 -11.82 4.31
C LEU A 172 5.85 -10.87 3.82
N LEU A 173 5.51 -9.62 3.72
CA LEU A 173 6.41 -8.50 3.76
C LEU A 173 6.28 -7.90 5.16
N ILE A 174 7.38 -7.85 5.90
CA ILE A 174 7.38 -7.27 7.25
C ILE A 174 8.06 -5.92 7.21
N ASP A 175 7.28 -4.88 7.47
CA ASP A 175 7.83 -3.55 7.72
C ASP A 175 8.09 -3.37 9.21
N VAL A 176 9.38 -3.25 9.57
CA VAL A 176 9.80 -3.05 10.98
C VAL A 176 9.58 -1.61 11.45
N ALA A 177 9.45 -0.64 10.54
CA ALA A 177 9.06 0.72 10.88
C ALA A 177 7.58 0.78 11.26
N ASN A 178 6.72 -0.02 10.60
CA ASN A 178 5.31 -0.18 10.97
C ASN A 178 5.16 -0.82 12.36
N LEU A 179 6.00 -1.80 12.70
CA LEU A 179 6.03 -2.36 14.06
C LEU A 179 6.44 -1.30 15.09
N HIS A 180 7.42 -0.45 14.78
CA HIS A 180 7.80 0.67 15.63
C HIS A 180 6.67 1.69 15.77
N THR A 181 6.02 2.04 14.67
CA THR A 181 4.85 2.94 14.63
C THR A 181 3.73 2.42 15.53
N ASN A 182 3.40 1.14 15.44
CA ASN A 182 2.38 0.50 16.28
C ASN A 182 2.79 0.45 17.77
N ARG A 183 4.09 0.29 18.06
CA ARG A 183 4.61 0.41 19.44
C ARG A 183 4.34 1.80 20.01
N VAL A 184 4.70 2.86 19.30
CA VAL A 184 4.53 4.23 19.78
C VAL A 184 3.07 4.63 19.85
N ASN A 185 2.33 4.34 18.80
CA ASN A 185 0.94 4.81 18.67
C ASN A 185 -0.07 3.95 19.41
N ARG A 186 0.18 2.65 19.57
CA ARG A 186 -0.80 1.69 20.11
C ARG A 186 -0.31 0.98 21.37
N GLY A 187 0.98 1.12 21.71
CA GLY A 187 1.60 0.45 22.85
C GLY A 187 1.84 -1.06 22.60
N GLU A 188 1.88 -1.50 21.34
CA GLU A 188 2.13 -2.90 20.98
C GLU A 188 3.62 -3.22 21.06
N ASP A 189 3.96 -4.38 21.63
CA ASP A 189 5.36 -4.79 21.69
C ASP A 189 5.80 -5.45 20.38
N PRO A 190 6.76 -4.87 19.63
CA PRO A 190 7.22 -5.41 18.38
C PRO A 190 7.90 -6.78 18.52
N TYR A 191 8.54 -7.04 19.66
CA TYR A 191 9.22 -8.31 19.88
C TYR A 191 8.22 -9.46 20.12
N THR A 192 7.12 -9.19 20.82
CA THR A 192 5.99 -10.14 20.92
C THR A 192 5.42 -10.45 19.54
N ALA A 193 5.22 -9.43 18.69
CA ALA A 193 4.79 -9.63 17.32
C ALA A 193 5.77 -10.52 16.54
N LEU A 194 7.08 -10.23 16.62
CA LEU A 194 8.13 -11.02 15.95
C LEU A 194 8.20 -12.49 16.44
N ASP A 195 7.89 -12.74 17.72
CA ASP A 195 7.88 -14.10 18.27
C ASP A 195 6.69 -14.94 17.78
N GLU A 196 5.59 -14.28 17.44
CA GLU A 196 4.37 -14.92 16.92
C GLU A 196 4.38 -15.09 15.39
N LEU A 197 5.26 -14.37 14.66
CA LEU A 197 5.31 -14.44 13.19
C LEU A 197 5.80 -15.79 12.68
N PRO A 198 5.21 -16.31 11.59
CA PRO A 198 5.73 -17.43 10.83
C PRO A 198 6.93 -16.93 9.97
N VAL A 199 8.09 -16.77 10.62
CA VAL A 199 9.27 -16.12 10.04
C VAL A 199 9.76 -16.76 8.74
N GLU A 200 9.47 -18.03 8.51
CA GLU A 200 9.74 -18.77 7.27
C GLU A 200 8.89 -18.32 6.09
N ALA A 201 7.76 -17.65 6.34
CA ALA A 201 6.90 -17.07 5.31
C ALA A 201 7.36 -15.69 4.84
N ILE A 202 8.34 -15.06 5.51
CA ILE A 202 8.83 -13.74 5.14
C ILE A 202 9.49 -13.78 3.76
N ALA A 203 9.00 -12.95 2.84
CA ALA A 203 9.57 -12.76 1.52
C ALA A 203 10.71 -11.74 1.55
N TYR A 204 10.50 -10.63 2.25
CA TYR A 204 11.50 -9.60 2.52
C TYR A 204 11.00 -8.62 3.60
N VAL A 205 11.82 -7.65 3.94
CA VAL A 205 11.60 -6.71 5.05
C VAL A 205 11.73 -5.29 4.55
N HIS A 206 10.80 -4.41 4.92
CA HIS A 206 10.94 -2.96 4.78
C HIS A 206 11.57 -2.34 6.02
N VAL A 207 12.36 -1.31 5.77
CA VAL A 207 12.99 -0.44 6.78
C VAL A 207 12.80 0.99 6.34
N ALA A 208 12.14 1.80 7.15
CA ALA A 208 11.85 3.19 6.84
C ALA A 208 12.07 4.09 8.06
N GLY A 209 12.16 5.40 7.83
CA GLY A 209 12.21 6.39 8.88
C GLY A 209 10.92 7.18 9.00
N GLY A 210 10.64 7.64 10.21
CA GLY A 210 9.47 8.45 10.53
C GLY A 210 9.82 9.56 11.53
N ILE A 211 8.81 10.29 11.97
CA ILE A 211 8.98 11.41 12.91
C ILE A 211 7.89 11.39 13.98
N GLU A 212 8.29 11.67 15.21
CA GLU A 212 7.34 11.92 16.29
C GLU A 212 6.91 13.40 16.31
N ARG A 213 5.61 13.62 16.30
CA ARG A 213 5.02 14.95 16.42
C ARG A 213 3.74 14.87 17.26
N ASP A 214 3.62 15.74 18.25
CA ASP A 214 2.44 15.83 19.12
C ASP A 214 2.10 14.51 19.84
N GLY A 215 3.13 13.72 20.23
CA GLY A 215 2.95 12.42 20.88
C GLY A 215 2.44 11.31 19.97
N VAL A 216 2.50 11.50 18.65
CA VAL A 216 2.15 10.53 17.62
C VAL A 216 3.35 10.31 16.72
N TRP A 217 3.70 9.06 16.47
CA TRP A 217 4.67 8.70 15.45
C TRP A 217 3.99 8.73 14.08
N HIS A 218 4.53 9.53 13.19
CA HIS A 218 4.14 9.61 11.79
C HIS A 218 5.10 8.78 10.95
N ASP A 219 4.59 7.74 10.37
CA ASP A 219 5.27 6.90 9.42
C ASP A 219 5.32 7.61 8.07
N THR A 220 6.37 8.38 7.86
CA THR A 220 6.45 9.30 6.72
C THR A 220 7.28 8.79 5.56
N HIS A 221 8.19 7.84 5.84
CA HIS A 221 9.21 7.39 4.88
C HIS A 221 10.02 8.55 4.26
N ALA A 222 10.07 9.68 4.96
CA ALA A 222 10.73 10.92 4.54
C ALA A 222 11.93 11.30 5.43
N HIS A 223 12.24 10.49 6.43
CA HIS A 223 13.28 10.75 7.42
C HIS A 223 14.29 9.60 7.50
N PRO A 224 15.50 9.81 8.02
CA PRO A 224 16.46 8.75 8.23
C PRO A 224 15.92 7.64 9.14
N VAL A 225 16.35 6.40 8.88
CA VAL A 225 16.00 5.25 9.72
C VAL A 225 16.51 5.47 11.14
N THR A 226 15.62 5.36 12.11
CA THR A 226 15.95 5.61 13.51
C THR A 226 16.51 4.36 14.21
N ARG A 227 17.26 4.57 15.28
CA ARG A 227 17.83 3.47 16.07
C ARG A 227 16.78 2.47 16.58
N PRO A 228 15.59 2.88 17.09
CA PRO A 228 14.56 1.93 17.49
C PRO A 228 14.07 1.01 16.36
N VAL A 229 14.00 1.50 15.12
CA VAL A 229 13.63 0.69 13.95
C VAL A 229 14.74 -0.32 13.63
N LEU A 230 16.02 0.10 13.67
CA LEU A 230 17.16 -0.78 13.48
C LEU A 230 17.25 -1.86 14.59
N ASP A 231 16.88 -1.55 15.82
CA ASP A 231 16.85 -2.52 16.91
C ASP A 231 15.77 -3.60 16.66
N ILE A 232 14.62 -3.24 16.08
CA ILE A 232 13.59 -4.21 15.68
C ILE A 232 14.09 -5.06 14.50
N LEU A 233 14.78 -4.47 13.52
CA LEU A 233 15.41 -5.20 12.43
C LEU A 233 16.43 -6.22 12.95
N ALA A 234 17.28 -5.82 13.90
CA ALA A 234 18.22 -6.71 14.57
C ALA A 234 17.51 -7.86 15.31
N GLY A 235 16.40 -7.54 15.99
CA GLY A 235 15.55 -8.52 16.65
C GLY A 235 14.94 -9.53 15.68
N LEU A 236 14.49 -9.11 14.52
CA LEU A 236 14.02 -9.99 13.46
C LEU A 236 15.17 -10.84 12.91
N ARG A 237 16.32 -10.22 12.63
CA ARG A 237 17.51 -10.92 12.12
C ARG A 237 18.02 -12.00 13.09
N ALA A 238 17.88 -11.81 14.38
CA ALA A 238 18.20 -12.84 15.38
C ALA A 238 17.30 -14.07 15.31
N ARG A 239 16.09 -13.95 14.73
CA ARG A 239 15.12 -15.05 14.56
C ARG A 239 15.25 -15.73 13.21
N VAL A 240 15.52 -14.96 12.16
CA VAL A 240 15.60 -15.46 10.78
C VAL A 240 16.55 -14.58 9.97
N ALA A 241 17.21 -15.18 8.96
CA ALA A 241 17.87 -14.43 7.91
C ALA A 241 16.79 -14.05 6.86
N PRO A 242 16.34 -12.78 6.80
CA PRO A 242 15.34 -12.40 5.82
C PRO A 242 15.92 -12.53 4.40
N PRO A 243 15.14 -13.01 3.41
CA PRO A 243 15.61 -13.17 2.04
C PRO A 243 15.98 -11.85 1.35
N GLY A 244 15.43 -10.74 1.82
CA GLY A 244 15.73 -9.40 1.35
C GLY A 244 15.41 -8.34 2.40
N VAL A 245 16.10 -7.20 2.32
CA VAL A 245 15.80 -6.02 3.12
C VAL A 245 15.83 -4.80 2.21
N LEU A 246 14.83 -3.96 2.31
CA LEU A 246 14.64 -2.76 1.48
C LEU A 246 14.65 -1.51 2.35
N LEU A 247 15.43 -0.52 1.95
CA LEU A 247 15.28 0.84 2.45
C LEU A 247 14.14 1.53 1.69
N GLU A 248 13.09 1.92 2.40
CA GLU A 248 11.99 2.68 1.82
C GLU A 248 12.12 4.16 2.13
N ARG A 249 12.14 4.97 1.06
CA ARG A 249 12.15 6.43 1.12
C ARG A 249 11.19 6.97 0.07
N ASP A 250 10.16 7.71 0.51
CA ASP A 250 9.03 8.13 -0.33
C ASP A 250 8.98 9.64 -0.61
N ASP A 251 9.62 10.43 0.23
CA ASP A 251 9.61 11.89 0.13
C ASP A 251 10.87 12.47 0.79
N ASP A 252 11.11 13.76 0.62
CA ASP A 252 12.26 14.48 1.20
C ASP A 252 13.58 13.72 0.98
N PHE A 253 13.86 13.42 -0.29
CA PHE A 253 15.00 12.60 -0.69
C PHE A 253 16.32 13.29 -0.34
N PRO A 254 17.18 12.64 0.48
CA PRO A 254 18.46 13.20 0.85
C PRO A 254 19.49 13.06 -0.29
N PRO A 255 20.67 13.68 -0.16
CA PRO A 255 21.79 13.47 -1.07
C PRO A 255 22.18 11.99 -1.21
N PRO A 256 22.76 11.57 -2.37
CA PRO A 256 23.09 10.16 -2.65
C PRO A 256 23.98 9.50 -1.59
N GLU A 257 24.91 10.26 -1.00
CA GLU A 257 25.81 9.80 0.05
C GLU A 257 25.09 9.44 1.36
N GLU A 258 24.00 10.12 1.68
CA GLU A 258 23.20 9.82 2.86
C GLU A 258 22.39 8.53 2.64
N LEU A 259 21.81 8.33 1.43
CA LEU A 259 21.15 7.06 1.09
C LEU A 259 22.13 5.88 1.14
N ALA A 260 23.35 6.06 0.63
CA ALA A 260 24.39 5.05 0.68
C ALA A 260 24.82 4.73 2.12
N ALA A 261 24.86 5.74 2.99
CA ALA A 261 25.16 5.57 4.41
C ALA A 261 24.05 4.80 5.14
N GLU A 262 22.76 5.12 4.89
CA GLU A 262 21.64 4.38 5.46
C GLU A 262 21.66 2.88 5.05
N LEU A 263 21.91 2.59 3.77
CA LEU A 263 22.08 1.21 3.29
C LEU A 263 23.26 0.50 3.97
N THR A 264 24.34 1.23 4.27
CA THR A 264 25.49 0.67 5.01
C THR A 264 25.11 0.32 6.44
N VAL A 265 24.42 1.20 7.15
CA VAL A 265 23.95 0.96 8.53
C VAL A 265 22.99 -0.26 8.56
N ILE A 266 22.13 -0.42 7.57
CA ILE A 266 21.25 -1.61 7.46
C ILE A 266 22.10 -2.89 7.30
N ARG A 267 23.11 -2.90 6.41
CA ARG A 267 24.02 -4.05 6.24
C ARG A 267 24.78 -4.41 7.51
N GLU A 268 25.29 -3.40 8.22
CA GLU A 268 25.99 -3.58 9.49
C GLU A 268 25.07 -4.16 10.57
N THR A 269 23.84 -3.65 10.66
CA THR A 269 22.82 -4.17 11.58
C THR A 269 22.54 -5.64 11.34
N LEU A 270 22.34 -6.05 10.08
CA LEU A 270 22.08 -7.43 9.70
C LEU A 270 23.28 -8.36 9.95
N SER A 271 24.51 -7.89 9.70
CA SER A 271 25.72 -8.67 9.91
C SER A 271 26.00 -8.90 11.40
N THR A 272 25.89 -7.85 12.19
CA THR A 272 26.15 -7.90 13.65
C THR A 272 25.13 -8.77 14.37
N ALA A 273 23.84 -8.62 14.06
CA ALA A 273 22.78 -9.43 14.66
C ALA A 273 22.87 -10.90 14.25
N GLY A 274 23.29 -11.18 13.01
CA GLY A 274 23.50 -12.55 12.53
C GLY A 274 24.64 -13.28 13.23
N ALA A 275 25.70 -12.56 13.60
CA ALA A 275 26.83 -13.11 14.34
C ALA A 275 26.47 -13.46 15.80
N SER A 276 25.46 -12.79 16.37
CA SER A 276 25.03 -12.98 17.75
C SER A 276 23.91 -14.01 17.92
N ALA A 277 23.34 -14.52 16.82
CA ALA A 277 22.23 -15.47 16.88
C ALA A 277 22.71 -16.84 17.41
N PRO A 278 22.08 -17.43 18.45
CA PRO A 278 22.37 -18.79 18.86
C PRO A 278 22.07 -19.76 17.71
N VAL A 279 23.03 -20.66 17.44
CA VAL A 279 22.84 -21.74 16.44
C VAL A 279 21.64 -22.56 16.88
N ARG A 280 20.53 -22.41 16.21
CA ARG A 280 19.31 -23.17 16.45
C ARG A 280 19.62 -24.65 16.12
N PRO A 281 19.49 -25.61 17.06
CA PRO A 281 19.71 -27.02 16.74
C PRO A 281 18.70 -27.43 15.67
N ALA A 282 19.19 -28.13 14.64
CA ALA A 282 18.36 -28.68 13.59
C ALA A 282 17.17 -29.46 14.17
N PRO A 283 15.98 -29.37 13.60
CA PRO A 283 14.83 -30.12 14.08
C PRO A 283 15.16 -31.61 14.12
N ARG A 284 15.11 -32.21 15.30
CA ARG A 284 15.22 -33.65 15.46
C ARG A 284 14.08 -34.29 14.69
N LYS A 285 14.42 -35.12 13.66
CA LYS A 285 13.46 -36.02 13.05
C LYS A 285 12.76 -36.83 14.17
N PRO A 286 11.43 -36.91 14.21
CA PRO A 286 10.76 -37.76 15.15
C PRO A 286 11.23 -39.20 14.90
N ALA A 287 11.66 -39.86 15.98
CA ALA A 287 12.02 -41.29 15.97
C ALA A 287 10.78 -42.08 15.53
N GLY A 288 10.99 -42.95 14.54
CA GLY A 288 9.94 -43.69 13.88
C GLY A 288 8.99 -44.41 14.83
N ALA A 289 7.70 -44.14 14.69
CA ALA A 289 6.65 -45.01 15.15
C ALA A 289 6.49 -46.14 14.12
N SER A 290 6.74 -47.35 14.56
CA SER A 290 6.58 -48.59 13.76
C SER A 290 5.11 -48.73 13.35
N ALA A 291 4.85 -48.79 12.05
CA ALA A 291 3.55 -49.09 11.49
C ALA A 291 3.26 -50.60 11.61
N PRO A 292 2.02 -51.01 11.91
CA PRO A 292 1.62 -52.41 11.84
C PRO A 292 1.44 -52.82 10.36
N SER A 293 1.97 -53.98 10.03
CA SER A 293 1.86 -54.64 8.74
C SER A 293 0.41 -55.06 8.44
N ALA A 294 -0.09 -54.64 7.27
CA ALA A 294 -1.32 -55.22 6.69
C ALA A 294 -0.94 -56.04 5.45
N GLN A 295 -1.48 -57.23 5.37
CA GLN A 295 -1.32 -58.21 4.30
C GLN A 295 -2.03 -57.77 3.00
N PRO A 296 -1.62 -58.27 1.83
CA PRO A 296 -2.19 -57.95 0.55
C PRO A 296 -3.44 -58.77 0.23
N ALA A 297 -4.43 -58.13 -0.41
CA ALA A 297 -5.52 -58.81 -1.07
C ALA A 297 -5.42 -58.56 -2.59
N ASP A 298 -5.51 -59.65 -3.36
CA ASP A 298 -5.35 -59.81 -4.77
C ASP A 298 -6.47 -59.15 -5.62
N GLY A 299 -6.04 -58.73 -6.79
CA GLY A 299 -6.74 -58.95 -8.09
C GLY A 299 -7.70 -57.89 -8.57
N ALA A 300 -7.34 -57.18 -9.64
CA ALA A 300 -8.06 -57.20 -10.94
C ALA A 300 -7.55 -56.15 -11.95
N THR A 301 -7.02 -56.67 -13.04
CA THR A 301 -7.10 -56.29 -14.46
C THR A 301 -7.09 -54.82 -14.89
N ALA A 302 -6.08 -54.55 -15.71
CA ALA A 302 -5.86 -53.39 -16.56
C ALA A 302 -6.93 -53.21 -17.68
N ALA A 303 -7.31 -51.95 -17.92
CA ALA A 303 -7.84 -51.54 -19.23
C ALA A 303 -7.22 -50.19 -19.60
N ALA A 304 -6.59 -50.18 -20.77
CA ALA A 304 -5.97 -49.02 -21.39
C ALA A 304 -7.03 -48.06 -21.95
N ALA A 305 -6.84 -46.75 -21.69
CA ALA A 305 -7.56 -45.70 -22.40
C ALA A 305 -6.57 -44.60 -22.81
N GLY A 306 -6.72 -44.15 -24.06
CA GLY A 306 -5.85 -43.24 -24.79
C GLY A 306 -5.86 -41.79 -24.33
N PRO A 307 -5.08 -40.88 -24.98
CA PRO A 307 -4.78 -39.53 -24.48
C PRO A 307 -5.95 -38.59 -24.70
N GLY A 308 -6.56 -38.15 -23.61
CA GLY A 308 -7.60 -37.13 -23.58
C GLY A 308 -7.05 -35.79 -23.12
N ALA A 309 -7.59 -34.73 -23.73
CA ALA A 309 -7.31 -33.32 -23.58
C ALA A 309 -7.05 -32.86 -22.13
N GLY A 310 -6.11 -31.90 -22.01
CA GLY A 310 -5.78 -31.28 -20.74
C GLY A 310 -6.96 -30.55 -20.09
N PRO A 311 -7.00 -30.48 -18.76
CA PRO A 311 -8.10 -29.84 -18.06
C PRO A 311 -8.07 -28.33 -18.25
N ALA A 312 -9.26 -27.75 -18.53
CA ALA A 312 -9.51 -26.32 -18.47
C ALA A 312 -9.23 -25.78 -17.05
N PRO A 313 -8.84 -24.51 -16.91
CA PRO A 313 -8.59 -23.92 -15.60
C PRO A 313 -9.87 -23.96 -14.75
N PRO A 314 -9.75 -24.24 -13.44
CA PRO A 314 -10.93 -24.32 -12.57
C PRO A 314 -11.54 -22.93 -12.42
N HIS A 315 -12.80 -22.80 -12.83
CA HIS A 315 -13.66 -21.67 -12.48
C HIS A 315 -13.70 -21.57 -10.94
N GLY A 316 -13.47 -20.33 -10.44
CA GLY A 316 -13.36 -20.03 -9.01
C GLY A 316 -14.42 -20.71 -8.16
N THR A 317 -13.99 -21.35 -7.11
CA THR A 317 -14.88 -22.01 -6.14
C THR A 317 -15.88 -21.01 -5.58
N PRO A 318 -17.19 -21.29 -5.59
CA PRO A 318 -18.18 -20.39 -5.01
C PRO A 318 -17.89 -20.21 -3.50
N PRO A 319 -18.14 -19.02 -2.91
CA PRO A 319 -17.82 -18.72 -1.52
C PRO A 319 -18.51 -19.73 -0.59
N GLY A 320 -17.77 -20.23 0.39
CA GLY A 320 -18.35 -21.03 1.45
C GLY A 320 -19.42 -20.23 2.20
N PRO A 321 -20.53 -20.84 2.61
CA PRO A 321 -21.68 -20.16 3.22
C PRO A 321 -21.37 -19.35 4.50
N ALA A 322 -20.22 -19.55 5.12
CA ALA A 322 -19.79 -18.84 6.33
C ALA A 322 -19.16 -17.47 6.06
N ALA A 323 -18.64 -17.19 4.86
CA ALA A 323 -17.94 -15.94 4.57
C ALA A 323 -18.90 -14.75 4.27
N ALA A 324 -20.08 -14.99 3.74
CA ALA A 324 -21.02 -13.94 3.37
C ALA A 324 -21.51 -13.10 4.60
N PRO A 325 -21.92 -13.70 5.74
CA PRO A 325 -22.28 -12.93 6.93
C PRO A 325 -21.11 -12.15 7.54
N ALA A 326 -19.91 -12.75 7.56
CA ALA A 326 -18.69 -12.07 8.02
C ALA A 326 -18.38 -10.84 7.16
N ARG A 327 -18.46 -10.98 5.85
CA ARG A 327 -18.22 -9.91 4.88
C ARG A 327 -19.19 -8.74 5.07
N ALA A 328 -20.48 -9.01 5.33
CA ALA A 328 -21.45 -7.95 5.61
C ALA A 328 -21.13 -7.20 6.91
N ARG A 329 -20.77 -7.92 8.00
CA ARG A 329 -20.40 -7.28 9.28
C ARG A 329 -19.14 -6.43 9.13
N VAL A 330 -18.09 -6.95 8.50
CA VAL A 330 -16.85 -6.22 8.22
C VAL A 330 -17.15 -5.00 7.34
N GLY A 331 -17.97 -5.14 6.31
CA GLY A 331 -18.36 -4.04 5.41
C GLY A 331 -19.05 -2.90 6.13
N ILE A 332 -20.01 -3.20 7.00
CA ILE A 332 -20.70 -2.19 7.82
C ILE A 332 -19.72 -1.48 8.74
N ALA A 333 -18.84 -2.20 9.42
CA ALA A 333 -17.86 -1.63 10.33
C ALA A 333 -16.88 -0.71 9.58
N GLN A 334 -16.32 -1.15 8.45
CA GLN A 334 -15.40 -0.36 7.61
C GLN A 334 -16.10 0.87 7.01
N ALA A 335 -17.34 0.74 6.52
CA ALA A 335 -18.10 1.86 5.98
C ALA A 335 -18.40 2.92 7.07
N SER A 336 -18.74 2.48 8.28
CA SER A 336 -18.98 3.38 9.41
C SER A 336 -17.72 4.14 9.81
N LEU A 337 -16.57 3.46 9.92
CA LEU A 337 -15.29 4.10 10.22
C LEU A 337 -14.89 5.08 9.13
N LEU A 338 -14.93 4.64 7.87
CA LEU A 338 -14.50 5.49 6.75
C LEU A 338 -15.41 6.72 6.61
N SER A 339 -16.71 6.57 6.76
CA SER A 339 -17.65 7.69 6.76
C SER A 339 -17.34 8.72 7.87
N ALA A 340 -16.99 8.27 9.07
CA ALA A 340 -16.56 9.14 10.15
C ALA A 340 -15.27 9.89 9.80
N LEU A 341 -14.32 9.24 9.14
CA LEU A 341 -13.02 9.82 8.78
C LEU A 341 -13.10 10.84 7.64
N VAL A 342 -13.93 10.58 6.60
CA VAL A 342 -13.91 11.39 5.36
C VAL A 342 -15.20 12.15 5.07
N ALA A 343 -16.34 11.76 5.68
CA ALA A 343 -17.64 12.41 5.46
C ALA A 343 -18.19 13.12 6.70
N GLY A 344 -17.48 13.05 7.83
CA GLY A 344 -17.84 13.76 9.07
C GLY A 344 -19.06 13.18 9.79
N THR A 345 -19.41 11.92 9.56
CA THR A 345 -20.44 11.24 10.36
C THR A 345 -19.95 11.01 11.80
N PRO A 346 -20.83 10.74 12.75
CA PRO A 346 -20.44 10.43 14.12
C PRO A 346 -19.44 9.25 14.17
N ALA A 347 -18.46 9.33 15.09
CA ALA A 347 -17.52 8.25 15.32
C ALA A 347 -18.25 6.98 15.76
N PRO A 348 -17.92 5.80 15.20
CA PRO A 348 -18.49 4.54 15.66
C PRO A 348 -18.15 4.28 17.13
N THR A 349 -19.03 3.57 17.83
CA THR A 349 -18.86 3.26 19.25
C THR A 349 -17.57 2.45 19.49
N GLY A 350 -16.85 2.80 20.55
CA GLY A 350 -15.64 2.10 20.98
C GLY A 350 -14.33 2.63 20.39
N PHE A 351 -14.38 3.49 19.38
CA PHE A 351 -13.18 4.14 18.86
C PHE A 351 -12.75 5.35 19.71
N ASP A 352 -11.45 5.58 19.79
CA ASP A 352 -10.86 6.80 20.34
C ASP A 352 -11.13 7.98 19.39
N VAL A 353 -12.06 8.86 19.79
CA VAL A 353 -12.49 10.02 18.99
C VAL A 353 -11.34 11.01 18.74
N ALA A 354 -10.40 11.16 19.69
CA ALA A 354 -9.26 12.05 19.52
C ALA A 354 -8.33 11.53 18.42
N ARG A 355 -8.02 10.25 18.43
CA ARG A 355 -7.22 9.58 17.39
C ARG A 355 -7.92 9.59 16.03
N LEU A 356 -9.24 9.36 15.97
CA LEU A 356 -9.99 9.49 14.71
C LEU A 356 -9.90 10.90 14.13
N ARG A 357 -9.92 11.94 14.96
CA ARG A 357 -9.73 13.32 14.49
C ARG A 357 -8.32 13.56 13.93
N VAL A 358 -7.30 12.98 14.54
CA VAL A 358 -5.92 13.06 14.02
C VAL A 358 -5.84 12.34 12.67
N GLN A 359 -6.37 11.12 12.58
CA GLN A 359 -6.42 10.35 11.33
C GLN A 359 -7.16 11.09 10.22
N SER A 360 -8.34 11.65 10.51
CA SER A 360 -9.12 12.42 9.54
C SER A 360 -8.33 13.63 8.99
N ARG A 361 -7.63 14.37 9.87
CA ARG A 361 -6.77 15.49 9.45
C ARG A 361 -5.59 15.02 8.59
N ALA A 362 -4.95 13.90 8.95
CA ALA A 362 -3.86 13.32 8.18
C ALA A 362 -4.32 12.91 6.78
N LEU A 363 -5.50 12.28 6.63
CA LEU A 363 -6.08 11.92 5.34
C LEU A 363 -6.31 13.16 4.46
N VAL A 364 -6.88 14.21 5.01
CA VAL A 364 -7.12 15.48 4.28
C VAL A 364 -5.79 16.13 3.89
N ALA A 365 -4.80 16.16 4.77
CA ALA A 365 -3.48 16.73 4.49
C ALA A 365 -2.75 15.95 3.38
N LYS A 366 -2.80 14.62 3.40
CA LYS A 366 -2.26 13.76 2.33
C LYS A 366 -2.97 14.00 1.01
N ARG A 367 -4.31 14.09 1.02
CA ARG A 367 -5.12 14.39 -0.16
C ARG A 367 -4.74 15.75 -0.77
N ALA A 368 -4.52 16.78 0.07
CA ALA A 368 -4.02 18.08 -0.39
C ALA A 368 -2.65 17.96 -1.09
N GLY A 369 -1.74 17.18 -0.55
CA GLY A 369 -0.43 16.91 -1.16
C GLY A 369 -0.54 16.19 -2.51
N VAL A 370 -1.42 15.18 -2.62
CA VAL A 370 -1.64 14.48 -3.90
C VAL A 370 -2.25 15.40 -4.94
N VAL A 371 -3.26 16.22 -4.57
CA VAL A 371 -3.87 17.19 -5.49
C VAL A 371 -2.85 18.22 -5.96
N ALA A 372 -1.95 18.68 -5.07
CA ALA A 372 -0.85 19.57 -5.46
C ALA A 372 0.08 18.95 -6.51
N ARG A 373 0.34 17.64 -6.45
CA ARG A 373 1.17 16.94 -7.45
C ARG A 373 0.46 16.73 -8.79
N VAL A 374 -0.84 16.39 -8.78
CA VAL A 374 -1.59 16.16 -10.03
C VAL A 374 -2.08 17.44 -10.71
N ALA A 375 -2.09 18.56 -9.99
CA ALA A 375 -2.49 19.89 -10.46
C ALA A 375 -1.57 20.97 -9.85
N PRO A 376 -0.26 21.00 -10.20
CA PRO A 376 0.74 21.87 -9.57
C PRO A 376 0.45 23.34 -9.76
N GLU A 377 -0.36 23.70 -10.75
CA GLU A 377 -0.78 25.07 -10.97
C GLU A 377 -1.68 25.62 -9.85
N LEU A 378 -2.38 24.76 -9.10
CA LEU A 378 -3.25 25.20 -8.00
C LEU A 378 -2.44 25.83 -6.84
N PRO A 379 -1.38 25.19 -6.32
CA PRO A 379 -0.47 25.84 -5.39
C PRO A 379 0.18 27.10 -5.95
N ASP A 380 0.55 27.12 -7.25
CA ASP A 380 1.15 28.29 -7.89
C ASP A 380 0.19 29.47 -8.03
N ILE A 381 -1.11 29.20 -8.19
CA ILE A 381 -2.15 30.22 -8.26
C ILE A 381 -2.52 30.74 -6.87
N LEU A 382 -2.65 29.85 -5.89
CA LEU A 382 -3.17 30.16 -4.56
C LEU A 382 -2.09 30.47 -3.53
N GLY A 383 -0.82 30.18 -3.84
CA GLY A 383 0.31 30.40 -2.94
C GLY A 383 0.13 29.71 -1.58
N SER A 384 0.50 30.39 -0.52
CA SER A 384 0.33 29.90 0.87
C SER A 384 -1.12 29.63 1.27
N GLY A 385 -2.08 30.17 0.54
CA GLY A 385 -3.52 29.96 0.74
C GLY A 385 -4.02 28.59 0.28
N TYR A 386 -3.25 27.86 -0.54
CA TYR A 386 -3.68 26.57 -1.11
C TYR A 386 -4.05 25.55 -0.02
N ARG A 387 -3.09 25.20 0.85
CA ARG A 387 -3.30 24.16 1.87
C ARG A 387 -4.45 24.49 2.82
N PRO A 388 -4.55 25.67 3.44
CA PRO A 388 -5.68 26.04 4.29
C PRO A 388 -7.03 25.96 3.57
N ALA A 389 -7.12 26.46 2.34
CA ALA A 389 -8.33 26.41 1.55
C ALA A 389 -8.73 24.98 1.19
N PHE A 390 -7.77 24.14 0.76
CA PHE A 390 -8.05 22.75 0.43
C PHE A 390 -8.50 21.95 1.66
N VAL A 391 -7.86 22.15 2.81
CA VAL A 391 -8.24 21.48 4.06
C VAL A 391 -9.67 21.88 4.47
N ALA A 392 -10.03 23.15 4.33
CA ALA A 392 -11.40 23.60 4.62
C ALA A 392 -12.42 22.98 3.66
N TYR A 393 -12.10 22.90 2.36
CA TYR A 393 -12.92 22.28 1.34
C TYR A 393 -13.12 20.78 1.57
N ALA A 394 -12.03 20.04 1.83
CA ALA A 394 -12.02 18.57 1.83
C ALA A 394 -12.52 17.94 3.14
N ARG A 395 -12.59 18.71 4.25
CA ARG A 395 -12.80 18.21 5.61
C ARG A 395 -14.03 17.31 5.80
N PHE A 396 -15.09 17.53 5.01
CA PHE A 396 -16.32 16.74 5.09
C PHE A 396 -16.84 16.36 3.69
N ARG A 397 -15.94 16.41 2.72
CA ARG A 397 -16.25 16.06 1.32
C ARG A 397 -15.39 14.88 0.91
N PRO A 398 -15.96 13.67 0.86
CA PRO A 398 -15.24 12.49 0.39
C PRO A 398 -14.68 12.66 -1.02
N LEU A 399 -13.54 12.04 -1.29
CA LEU A 399 -13.06 11.85 -2.65
C LEU A 399 -14.06 10.97 -3.41
N ARG A 400 -14.55 11.42 -4.58
CA ARG A 400 -15.64 10.74 -5.29
C ARG A 400 -15.18 9.95 -6.51
N ASP A 401 -14.12 10.37 -7.16
CA ASP A 401 -13.70 9.78 -8.44
C ASP A 401 -12.18 9.69 -8.50
N SER A 402 -11.53 10.80 -8.81
CA SER A 402 -10.08 10.86 -8.96
C SER A 402 -9.54 12.16 -8.37
N TYR A 403 -8.26 12.18 -8.07
CA TYR A 403 -7.60 13.41 -7.61
C TYR A 403 -7.64 14.55 -8.64
N ARG A 404 -7.69 14.21 -9.94
CA ARG A 404 -7.88 15.22 -11.01
C ARG A 404 -9.27 15.83 -10.97
N ARG A 405 -10.29 15.02 -10.73
CA ARG A 405 -11.65 15.51 -10.57
C ARG A 405 -11.77 16.34 -9.29
N ASP A 406 -11.16 15.89 -8.22
CA ASP A 406 -11.12 16.61 -6.94
C ASP A 406 -10.45 17.99 -7.06
N ALA A 407 -9.40 18.11 -7.86
CA ALA A 407 -8.77 19.41 -8.17
C ALA A 407 -9.75 20.37 -8.87
N LEU A 408 -10.57 19.86 -9.80
CA LEU A 408 -11.61 20.64 -10.48
C LEU A 408 -12.73 21.04 -9.54
N ASP A 409 -13.21 20.13 -8.74
CA ASP A 409 -14.29 20.37 -7.76
C ASP A 409 -13.85 21.39 -6.69
N PHE A 410 -12.59 21.33 -6.25
CA PHE A 410 -11.99 22.31 -5.36
C PHE A 410 -11.92 23.71 -5.98
N ALA A 411 -11.44 23.81 -7.22
CA ALA A 411 -11.37 25.10 -7.91
C ALA A 411 -12.77 25.70 -8.14
N GLU A 412 -13.75 24.87 -8.56
CA GLU A 412 -15.14 25.26 -8.72
C GLU A 412 -15.74 25.80 -7.40
N HIS A 413 -15.49 25.08 -6.31
CA HIS A 413 -15.93 25.49 -4.97
C HIS A 413 -15.39 26.87 -4.59
N LEU A 414 -14.09 27.13 -4.78
CA LEU A 414 -13.50 28.43 -4.49
C LEU A 414 -14.12 29.54 -5.36
N LEU A 415 -14.29 29.30 -6.65
CA LEU A 415 -14.89 30.25 -7.58
C LEU A 415 -16.34 30.56 -7.22
N ALA A 416 -17.13 29.56 -6.81
CA ALA A 416 -18.50 29.74 -6.36
C ALA A 416 -18.59 30.59 -5.08
N GLU A 417 -17.56 30.57 -4.22
CA GLU A 417 -17.45 31.41 -3.04
C GLU A 417 -16.81 32.79 -3.32
N GLY A 418 -16.52 33.10 -4.59
CA GLY A 418 -15.85 34.36 -4.98
C GLY A 418 -14.37 34.42 -4.56
N ARG A 419 -13.75 33.28 -4.30
CA ARG A 419 -12.35 33.16 -3.84
C ARG A 419 -11.41 32.75 -4.97
N PRO A 420 -10.10 33.01 -4.87
CA PRO A 420 -9.44 33.82 -3.83
C PRO A 420 -9.82 35.32 -3.93
N ASP A 421 -9.58 36.09 -2.85
CA ASP A 421 -9.90 37.52 -2.82
C ASP A 421 -9.06 38.33 -3.82
N ASP A 422 -7.83 37.89 -4.09
CA ASP A 422 -6.96 38.45 -5.10
C ASP A 422 -7.55 38.22 -6.50
N GLU A 423 -7.83 39.32 -7.21
CA GLU A 423 -8.48 39.27 -8.52
C GLU A 423 -7.64 38.59 -9.60
N GLU A 424 -6.32 38.73 -9.55
CA GLU A 424 -5.44 38.10 -10.53
C GLU A 424 -5.40 36.59 -10.31
N ALA A 425 -5.23 36.14 -9.08
CA ALA A 425 -5.32 34.72 -8.72
C ALA A 425 -6.69 34.13 -9.09
N ARG A 426 -7.78 34.86 -8.86
CA ARG A 426 -9.14 34.41 -9.22
C ARG A 426 -9.31 34.29 -10.73
N ARG A 427 -8.78 35.26 -11.52
CA ARG A 427 -8.78 35.16 -12.99
C ARG A 427 -7.97 33.97 -13.48
N ARG A 428 -6.79 33.73 -12.90
CA ARG A 428 -5.94 32.57 -13.24
C ARG A 428 -6.65 31.26 -12.91
N LEU A 429 -7.30 31.17 -11.74
CA LEU A 429 -8.06 30.00 -11.32
C LEU A 429 -9.26 29.73 -12.25
N THR A 430 -9.99 30.80 -12.63
CA THR A 430 -11.11 30.69 -13.58
C THR A 430 -10.64 30.15 -14.94
N LEU A 431 -9.53 30.65 -15.45
CA LEU A 431 -8.95 30.18 -16.70
C LEU A 431 -8.52 28.72 -16.60
N TRP A 432 -7.79 28.35 -15.54
CA TRP A 432 -7.34 26.98 -15.27
C TRP A 432 -8.51 26.00 -15.24
N TRP A 433 -9.59 26.37 -14.52
CA TRP A 433 -10.79 25.54 -14.40
C TRP A 433 -11.53 25.42 -15.74
N THR A 434 -11.74 26.54 -16.46
CA THR A 434 -12.45 26.56 -17.74
C THR A 434 -11.75 25.68 -18.80
N GLU A 435 -10.42 25.70 -18.82
CA GLU A 435 -9.63 24.90 -19.78
C GLU A 435 -9.73 23.38 -19.52
N ARG A 436 -10.01 22.97 -18.29
CA ARG A 436 -9.98 21.56 -17.85
C ARG A 436 -11.35 20.96 -17.54
N ALA A 437 -12.33 21.78 -17.22
CA ALA A 437 -13.70 21.32 -16.90
C ALA A 437 -14.55 21.05 -18.17
N ALA A 438 -14.13 21.52 -19.34
CA ALA A 438 -14.82 21.29 -20.59
C ALA A 438 -14.80 19.79 -20.97
N PRO A 439 -15.93 19.21 -21.44
CA PRO A 439 -16.00 17.80 -21.84
C PRO A 439 -15.13 17.47 -23.07
N GLU A 440 -14.76 18.48 -23.85
CA GLU A 440 -13.80 18.36 -24.96
C GLU A 440 -12.68 19.40 -24.80
N PRO A 441 -11.42 19.02 -25.13
CA PRO A 441 -10.36 20.03 -25.13
C PRO A 441 -10.70 21.14 -26.13
N PRO A 442 -10.53 22.43 -25.76
CA PRO A 442 -10.85 23.54 -26.63
C PRO A 442 -10.10 23.36 -27.95
N ARG A 443 -10.83 23.40 -29.09
CA ARG A 443 -10.25 23.30 -30.44
C ARG A 443 -9.12 24.31 -30.56
N ARG A 444 -8.04 23.97 -31.27
CA ARG A 444 -6.84 24.80 -31.42
C ARG A 444 -7.16 26.27 -31.78
N GLY A 445 -8.25 26.53 -32.50
CA GLY A 445 -8.73 27.87 -32.81
C GLY A 445 -9.27 28.67 -31.62
N ALA A 446 -9.88 28.03 -30.63
CA ALA A 446 -10.39 28.69 -29.42
C ALA A 446 -9.24 29.20 -28.52
N ARG A 447 -8.12 28.48 -28.49
CA ARG A 447 -6.89 28.91 -27.78
C ARG A 447 -6.32 30.18 -28.39
N LEU A 448 -6.34 30.30 -29.72
CA LEU A 448 -5.90 31.53 -30.41
C LEU A 448 -6.81 32.72 -30.10
N VAL A 449 -8.13 32.51 -30.08
CA VAL A 449 -9.11 33.58 -29.77
C VAL A 449 -8.93 34.05 -28.31
N HIS A 450 -8.66 33.15 -27.37
CA HIS A 450 -8.35 33.52 -25.99
C HIS A 450 -7.01 34.23 -25.86
N ALA A 451 -5.98 33.81 -26.59
CA ALA A 451 -4.67 34.48 -26.63
C ALA A 451 -4.80 35.88 -27.22
N VAL A 452 -5.55 36.05 -28.32
CA VAL A 452 -5.79 37.38 -28.98
C VAL A 452 -6.62 38.29 -28.07
N ARG A 453 -7.65 37.78 -27.37
CA ARG A 453 -8.41 38.56 -26.38
C ARG A 453 -7.55 38.99 -25.18
N ARG A 454 -6.57 38.18 -24.77
CA ARG A 454 -5.58 38.56 -23.74
C ARG A 454 -4.70 39.73 -24.19
N VAL A 455 -4.21 39.67 -25.40
CA VAL A 455 -3.35 40.75 -25.98
C VAL A 455 -4.14 42.05 -26.14
N LEU A 456 -5.40 41.98 -26.59
CA LEU A 456 -6.25 43.16 -26.77
C LEU A 456 -6.76 43.74 -25.44
N ALA A 457 -6.99 42.92 -24.40
CA ALA A 457 -7.33 43.38 -23.04
C ALA A 457 -6.11 44.00 -22.31
N GLY A 458 -4.88 43.61 -22.66
CA GLY A 458 -3.64 44.20 -22.12
C GLY A 458 -3.17 45.46 -22.80
N ALA A 459 -3.67 45.78 -24.00
CA ALA A 459 -3.28 46.96 -24.79
C ALA A 459 -4.19 48.18 -24.54
N GLY A 460 -5.13 48.09 -23.61
CA GLY A 460 -6.09 49.15 -23.27
C GLY A 460 -5.87 49.80 -21.90
N ARG A 461 -4.62 49.80 -21.40
CA ARG A 461 -4.22 50.56 -20.21
C ARG A 461 -3.04 51.45 -20.52
#